data_8331976fff0794ccede77c68cb34b97a
#
_entry.id   8331976fff0794ccede77c68cb34b97a
#
_cell.length_a   1.000
_cell.length_b   1.000
_cell.length_c   1.000
_cell.angle_alpha   90.00
_cell.angle_beta   90.00
_cell.angle_gamma   90.00
#
_symmetry.space_group_name_H-M   'P 1'
#
loop_
_entity.id
_entity.type
_entity.pdbx_description
1 polymer ?
#
loop_
_entity_poly.entity_id
_entity_poly.type
_entity_poly.pdbx_seq_one_letter_code
_entity_poly.pdbx_strand_id
1 'polypeptide(L)'
;HRHIIKTEDIINRGGATLAIEMFESNANGEIDLKAPVPVFCDGVAKMFNAGDILRLAPGESVTLAPGNWHKFWGENGDVLIGEVSTVNDDLTDNVFAEPIGRFSEIEEDVDAIHLLVSDYEKWNLL
;
A
#
# COMPACT_ATOMS: atom_id res chain seq x y z
N HIS A 1 6.68 -0.89 -0.59
CA HIS A 1 6.78 -0.22 0.72
C HIS A 1 6.23 -1.10 1.84
N ARG A 2 6.38 -0.65 3.05
CA ARG A 2 5.69 -1.15 4.25
C ARG A 2 5.25 0.00 5.14
N HIS A 3 4.34 -0.28 6.06
CA HIS A 3 3.98 0.63 7.14
C HIS A 3 4.63 0.22 8.45
N ILE A 4 4.89 1.21 9.32
CA ILE A 4 5.43 0.98 10.66
C ILE A 4 4.29 0.73 11.65
N ILE A 5 3.17 1.43 11.48
CA ILE A 5 2.05 1.48 12.43
C ILE A 5 0.73 1.03 11.77
N LYS A 6 0.50 1.43 10.52
CA LYS A 6 -0.77 1.22 9.83
C LYS A 6 -1.01 -0.26 9.54
N THR A 7 -2.20 -0.74 9.90
CA THR A 7 -2.80 -1.98 9.35
C THR A 7 -3.77 -1.57 8.26
N GLU A 8 -3.77 -2.27 7.15
CA GLU A 8 -4.64 -2.00 6.01
C GLU A 8 -5.25 -3.26 5.41
N ASP A 9 -6.50 -3.15 4.98
CA ASP A 9 -7.15 -4.12 4.11
C ASP A 9 -7.11 -3.60 2.69
N ILE A 10 -6.47 -4.34 1.80
CA ILE A 10 -6.46 -4.08 0.37
C ILE A 10 -7.52 -4.96 -0.29
N ILE A 11 -8.44 -4.34 -1.01
CA ILE A 11 -9.63 -4.97 -1.57
C ILE A 11 -9.64 -4.82 -3.08
N ASN A 12 -9.75 -5.91 -3.83
CA ASN A 12 -10.09 -5.82 -5.25
C ASN A 12 -11.57 -5.49 -5.39
N ARG A 13 -11.88 -4.23 -5.72
CA ARG A 13 -13.28 -3.76 -5.86
C ARG A 13 -13.88 -4.02 -7.23
N GLY A 14 -13.08 -4.43 -8.20
CA GLY A 14 -13.54 -4.76 -9.54
C GLY A 14 -12.45 -4.64 -10.59
N GLY A 15 -12.74 -5.12 -11.79
CA GLY A 15 -11.81 -5.16 -12.90
C GLY A 15 -11.09 -6.50 -13.03
N ALA A 16 -9.82 -6.45 -13.37
CA ALA A 16 -8.96 -7.62 -13.52
C ALA A 16 -8.47 -8.18 -12.18
N THR A 17 -7.53 -9.11 -12.20
CA THR A 17 -6.90 -9.68 -11.00
C THR A 17 -5.95 -8.66 -10.36
N LEU A 18 -6.06 -8.46 -9.05
CA LEU A 18 -5.09 -7.73 -8.26
C LEU A 18 -3.99 -8.69 -7.79
N ALA A 19 -2.76 -8.47 -8.25
CA ALA A 19 -1.59 -9.24 -7.83
C ALA A 19 -0.83 -8.47 -6.75
N ILE A 20 -0.41 -9.16 -5.68
CA ILE A 20 0.30 -8.57 -4.55
C ILE A 20 1.50 -9.45 -4.23
N GLU A 21 2.71 -8.93 -4.35
CA GLU A 21 3.94 -9.56 -3.89
C GLU A 21 4.25 -9.12 -2.47
N MET A 22 4.62 -10.08 -1.60
CA MET A 22 4.71 -9.81 -0.16
C MET A 22 5.98 -10.41 0.45
N PHE A 23 6.48 -9.71 1.49
CA PHE A 23 7.58 -10.18 2.33
C PHE A 23 7.35 -9.74 3.77
N GLU A 24 7.96 -10.46 4.72
CA GLU A 24 8.08 -10.01 6.11
C GLU A 24 9.28 -9.07 6.29
N SER A 25 9.25 -8.31 7.39
CA SER A 25 10.41 -7.56 7.86
C SER A 25 11.30 -8.44 8.75
N ASN A 26 12.63 -8.29 8.59
CA ASN A 26 13.58 -8.79 9.58
C ASN A 26 13.62 -7.88 10.82
N ALA A 27 14.47 -8.22 11.80
CA ALA A 27 14.60 -7.46 13.04
C ALA A 27 15.05 -5.99 12.86
N ASN A 28 15.65 -5.65 11.71
CA ASN A 28 16.06 -4.30 11.36
C ASN A 28 14.99 -3.53 10.57
N GLY A 29 13.86 -4.19 10.25
CA GLY A 29 12.79 -3.64 9.42
C GLY A 29 13.07 -3.73 7.91
N GLU A 30 14.08 -4.48 7.47
CA GLU A 30 14.40 -4.71 6.07
C GLU A 30 13.64 -5.93 5.54
N ILE A 31 13.56 -6.09 4.21
CA ILE A 31 12.93 -7.26 3.58
C ILE A 31 13.63 -8.55 4.00
N ASP A 32 12.87 -9.49 4.57
CA ASP A 32 13.34 -10.85 4.85
C ASP A 32 12.99 -11.77 3.67
N LEU A 33 13.99 -12.24 2.96
CA LEU A 33 13.83 -13.11 1.79
C LEU A 33 13.54 -14.59 2.14
N LYS A 34 13.42 -14.92 3.44
CA LYS A 34 13.27 -16.31 3.92
C LYS A 34 12.10 -16.51 4.86
N ALA A 35 11.69 -15.45 5.55
CA ALA A 35 10.60 -15.55 6.52
C ALA A 35 9.27 -15.86 5.81
N PRO A 36 8.45 -16.76 6.37
CA PRO A 36 7.08 -16.95 5.88
C PRO A 36 6.25 -15.72 6.16
N VAL A 37 5.30 -15.42 5.27
CA VAL A 37 4.44 -14.22 5.30
C VAL A 37 3.03 -14.64 5.73
N PRO A 38 2.65 -14.47 7.01
CA PRO A 38 1.28 -14.71 7.46
C PRO A 38 0.39 -13.52 7.10
N VAL A 39 -0.74 -13.77 6.47
CA VAL A 39 -1.77 -12.76 6.17
C VAL A 39 -3.17 -13.30 6.39
N PHE A 40 -4.15 -12.44 6.44
CA PHE A 40 -5.56 -12.83 6.44
C PHE A 40 -6.18 -12.44 5.09
N CYS A 41 -6.77 -13.41 4.39
CA CYS A 41 -7.55 -13.17 3.19
C CYS A 41 -9.01 -13.42 3.52
N ASP A 42 -9.85 -12.38 3.41
CA ASP A 42 -11.27 -12.43 3.78
C ASP A 42 -11.49 -13.04 5.18
N GLY A 43 -10.63 -12.68 6.14
CA GLY A 43 -10.67 -13.19 7.52
C GLY A 43 -10.08 -14.58 7.73
N VAL A 44 -9.60 -15.25 6.69
CA VAL A 44 -8.98 -16.58 6.78
C VAL A 44 -7.46 -16.45 6.78
N ALA A 45 -6.81 -17.00 7.80
CA ALA A 45 -5.36 -17.01 7.90
C ALA A 45 -4.74 -17.86 6.77
N LYS A 46 -3.78 -17.27 6.06
CA LYS A 46 -2.99 -17.93 5.02
C LYS A 46 -1.52 -17.69 5.25
N MET A 47 -0.68 -18.62 4.78
CA MET A 47 0.76 -18.52 4.87
C MET A 47 1.37 -18.57 3.48
N PHE A 48 2.22 -17.60 3.16
CA PHE A 48 2.96 -17.52 1.91
C PHE A 48 4.46 -17.61 2.16
N ASN A 49 5.25 -17.94 1.15
CA ASN A 49 6.69 -17.77 1.21
C ASN A 49 7.05 -16.32 0.86
N ALA A 50 8.24 -15.90 1.26
CA ALA A 50 8.80 -14.61 0.87
C ALA A 50 8.81 -14.45 -0.67
N GLY A 51 8.21 -13.38 -1.17
CA GLY A 51 8.10 -13.08 -2.60
C GLY A 51 7.02 -13.85 -3.35
N ASP A 52 6.20 -14.65 -2.68
CA ASP A 52 5.01 -15.24 -3.30
C ASP A 52 4.03 -14.14 -3.71
N ILE A 53 3.32 -14.38 -4.80
CA ILE A 53 2.32 -13.47 -5.34
C ILE A 53 0.93 -13.98 -4.98
N LEU A 54 0.25 -13.24 -4.11
CA LEU A 54 -1.17 -13.40 -3.86
C LEU A 54 -1.97 -12.78 -5.02
N ARG A 55 -2.99 -13.51 -5.50
CA ARG A 55 -3.91 -13.02 -6.52
C ARG A 55 -5.31 -12.92 -5.94
N LEU A 56 -5.87 -11.72 -5.96
CA LEU A 56 -7.22 -11.43 -5.51
C LEU A 56 -8.15 -11.22 -6.72
N ALA A 57 -9.19 -12.02 -6.80
CA ALA A 57 -10.30 -11.78 -7.71
C ALA A 57 -11.18 -10.60 -7.22
N PRO A 58 -12.03 -10.02 -8.08
CA PRO A 58 -12.99 -9.00 -7.64
C PRO A 58 -13.83 -9.47 -6.45
N GLY A 59 -13.86 -8.66 -5.40
CA GLY A 59 -14.55 -8.94 -4.13
C GLY A 59 -13.68 -9.53 -3.03
N GLU A 60 -12.48 -10.03 -3.35
CA GLU A 60 -11.55 -10.58 -2.36
C GLU A 60 -10.66 -9.50 -1.73
N SER A 61 -10.18 -9.75 -0.52
CA SER A 61 -9.34 -8.83 0.24
C SER A 61 -8.18 -9.53 0.95
N VAL A 62 -7.17 -8.73 1.33
CA VAL A 62 -6.08 -9.15 2.20
C VAL A 62 -5.82 -8.09 3.25
N THR A 63 -5.61 -8.52 4.50
CA THR A 63 -5.16 -7.67 5.59
C THR A 63 -3.63 -7.73 5.66
N LEU A 64 -3.00 -6.57 5.55
CA LEU A 64 -1.56 -6.34 5.67
C LEU A 64 -1.28 -5.67 7.02
N ALA A 65 -0.51 -6.35 7.85
CA ALA A 65 -0.10 -5.85 9.16
C ALA A 65 1.12 -4.91 9.07
N PRO A 66 1.38 -4.08 10.08
CA PRO A 66 2.63 -3.34 10.17
C PRO A 66 3.84 -4.24 9.98
N GLY A 67 4.78 -3.79 9.15
CA GLY A 67 5.98 -4.55 8.81
C GLY A 67 5.88 -5.43 7.58
N ASN A 68 4.69 -5.74 7.07
CA ASN A 68 4.55 -6.46 5.81
C ASN A 68 5.00 -5.57 4.64
N TRP A 69 6.08 -5.95 3.98
CA TRP A 69 6.51 -5.37 2.73
C TRP A 69 5.62 -5.84 1.60
N HIS A 70 5.13 -4.92 0.78
CA HIS A 70 4.26 -5.28 -0.33
C HIS A 70 4.40 -4.32 -1.51
N LYS A 71 4.07 -4.82 -2.69
CA LYS A 71 3.74 -4.05 -3.89
C LYS A 71 2.60 -4.75 -4.61
N PHE A 72 1.77 -4.00 -5.31
CA PHE A 72 0.65 -4.57 -6.04
C PHE A 72 0.47 -3.93 -7.41
N TRP A 73 -0.18 -4.67 -8.31
CA TRP A 73 -0.48 -4.26 -9.68
C TRP A 73 -1.70 -4.99 -10.23
N GLY A 74 -2.30 -4.44 -11.30
CA GLY A 74 -3.32 -5.15 -12.07
C GLY A 74 -2.67 -6.18 -13.01
N GLU A 75 -3.14 -7.43 -12.97
CA GLU A 75 -2.74 -8.51 -13.88
C GLU A 75 -3.81 -8.66 -14.97
N ASN A 76 -3.43 -8.53 -16.24
CA ASN A 76 -4.31 -8.64 -17.42
C ASN A 76 -5.40 -7.55 -17.54
N GLY A 77 -5.21 -6.38 -16.96
CA GLY A 77 -6.11 -5.24 -17.10
C GLY A 77 -6.15 -4.33 -15.89
N ASP A 78 -7.02 -3.32 -15.98
CA ASP A 78 -7.21 -2.35 -14.90
C ASP A 78 -7.95 -2.97 -13.71
N VAL A 79 -7.60 -2.51 -12.51
CA VAL A 79 -8.21 -2.94 -11.26
C VAL A 79 -8.65 -1.70 -10.47
N LEU A 80 -9.88 -1.70 -9.98
CA LEU A 80 -10.31 -0.75 -8.97
C LEU A 80 -9.98 -1.31 -7.59
N ILE A 81 -9.10 -0.62 -6.87
CA ILE A 81 -8.65 -1.02 -5.54
C ILE A 81 -9.33 -0.15 -4.50
N GLY A 82 -9.85 -0.76 -3.44
CA GLY A 82 -10.27 -0.11 -2.21
C GLY A 82 -9.31 -0.41 -1.08
N GLU A 83 -9.15 0.54 -0.18
CA GLU A 83 -8.40 0.38 1.06
C GLU A 83 -9.27 0.76 2.25
N VAL A 84 -9.22 -0.03 3.31
CA VAL A 84 -9.72 0.30 4.63
C VAL A 84 -8.56 0.15 5.60
N SER A 85 -8.23 1.19 6.33
CA SER A 85 -7.04 1.16 7.19
C SER A 85 -7.26 1.85 8.53
N THR A 86 -6.36 1.58 9.47
CA THR A 86 -6.17 2.42 10.64
C THR A 86 -5.64 3.80 10.21
N VAL A 87 -5.65 4.76 11.13
CA VAL A 87 -5.18 6.13 10.84
C VAL A 87 -3.77 6.08 10.24
N ASN A 88 -3.61 6.77 9.12
CA ASN A 88 -2.36 6.85 8.38
C ASN A 88 -1.71 8.23 8.55
N ASP A 89 -0.39 8.25 8.73
CA ASP A 89 0.45 9.42 8.56
C ASP A 89 1.32 9.22 7.32
N ASP A 90 0.89 9.78 6.21
CA ASP A 90 1.57 9.63 4.91
C ASP A 90 3.03 10.11 4.90
N LEU A 91 3.39 11.02 5.80
CA LEU A 91 4.74 11.58 5.86
C LEU A 91 5.72 10.70 6.63
N THR A 92 5.25 9.95 7.63
CA THR A 92 6.14 9.23 8.56
C THR A 92 5.94 7.72 8.56
N ASP A 93 4.81 7.21 8.06
CA ASP A 93 4.47 5.79 8.13
C ASP A 93 4.62 5.03 6.79
N ASN A 94 5.32 5.59 5.82
CA ASN A 94 5.67 4.91 4.57
C ASN A 94 7.18 4.69 4.49
N VAL A 95 7.61 3.43 4.49
CA VAL A 95 9.01 3.04 4.29
C VAL A 95 9.13 2.35 2.94
N PHE A 96 9.84 2.97 2.00
CA PHE A 96 10.06 2.42 0.68
C PHE A 96 11.30 1.53 0.63
N ALA A 97 11.25 0.45 -0.14
CA ALA A 97 12.40 -0.45 -0.35
C ALA A 97 13.52 0.24 -1.15
N GLU A 98 13.16 1.16 -2.03
CA GLU A 98 14.08 1.98 -2.80
C GLU A 98 13.97 3.44 -2.34
N PRO A 99 15.03 4.25 -2.48
CA PRO A 99 15.01 5.66 -2.06
C PRO A 99 14.18 6.52 -3.03
N ILE A 100 12.87 6.33 -3.01
CA ILE A 100 11.90 7.12 -3.78
C ILE A 100 11.12 8.03 -2.84
N GLY A 101 10.76 9.23 -3.34
CA GLY A 101 9.86 10.13 -2.62
C GLY A 101 8.41 9.63 -2.68
N ARG A 102 7.65 9.88 -1.61
CA ARG A 102 6.20 9.59 -1.57
C ARG A 102 5.43 10.46 -2.56
N PHE A 103 5.86 11.69 -2.76
CA PHE A 103 5.25 12.68 -3.64
C PHE A 103 6.23 13.08 -4.73
N SER A 104 5.72 13.31 -5.94
CA SER A 104 6.51 13.85 -7.03
C SER A 104 6.88 15.31 -6.74
N GLU A 105 8.12 15.68 -6.99
CA GLU A 105 8.53 17.08 -7.06
C GLU A 105 8.28 17.58 -8.48
N ILE A 106 7.28 18.45 -8.63
CA ILE A 106 6.93 19.09 -9.89
C ILE A 106 6.99 20.60 -9.73
N GLU A 107 7.35 21.30 -10.79
CA GLU A 107 7.23 22.75 -10.89
C GLU A 107 5.89 23.06 -11.56
N GLU A 108 4.96 23.64 -10.79
CA GLU A 108 3.63 23.95 -11.29
C GLU A 108 3.65 25.29 -12.07
N ASP A 109 3.16 25.27 -13.31
CA ASP A 109 3.09 26.41 -14.21
C ASP A 109 1.67 27.01 -14.32
N VAL A 110 0.68 26.36 -13.70
CA VAL A 110 -0.72 26.82 -13.62
C VAL A 110 -1.28 26.57 -12.22
N ASP A 111 -2.26 27.37 -11.82
CA ASP A 111 -2.96 27.16 -10.55
C ASP A 111 -3.75 25.85 -10.55
N ALA A 112 -3.79 25.19 -9.38
CA ALA A 112 -4.56 23.97 -9.18
C ALA A 112 -6.07 24.22 -9.37
N ILE A 113 -6.74 23.34 -10.09
CA ILE A 113 -8.22 23.39 -10.24
C ILE A 113 -8.90 22.96 -8.93
N HIS A 114 -8.31 21.99 -8.22
CA HIS A 114 -8.77 21.50 -6.93
C HIS A 114 -7.62 21.52 -5.95
N LEU A 115 -7.82 22.21 -4.83
CA LEU A 115 -6.79 22.36 -3.79
C LEU A 115 -6.72 21.09 -2.93
N LEU A 116 -5.52 20.71 -2.55
CA LEU A 116 -5.28 19.75 -1.47
C LEU A 116 -5.28 20.49 -0.12
N VAL A 117 -5.42 19.74 0.98
CA VAL A 117 -5.37 20.31 2.34
C VAL A 117 -4.06 21.07 2.59
N SER A 118 -2.95 20.57 2.05
CA SER A 118 -1.63 21.22 2.10
C SER A 118 -1.58 22.59 1.41
N ASP A 119 -2.52 22.89 0.52
CA ASP A 119 -2.56 24.15 -0.22
C ASP A 119 -3.36 25.24 0.50
N TYR A 120 -4.16 24.87 1.52
CA TYR A 120 -5.10 25.80 2.17
C TYR A 120 -4.41 26.98 2.85
N GLU A 121 -3.24 26.78 3.46
CA GLU A 121 -2.45 27.88 4.05
C GLU A 121 -2.01 28.88 2.99
N LYS A 122 -1.51 28.40 1.83
CA LYS A 122 -1.09 29.24 0.70
C LYS A 122 -2.23 30.13 0.20
N TRP A 123 -3.46 29.65 0.27
CA TRP A 123 -4.65 30.35 -0.22
C TRP A 123 -5.45 31.05 0.90
N ASN A 124 -4.92 31.12 2.14
CA ASN A 124 -5.56 31.73 3.31
C ASN A 124 -6.98 31.19 3.58
N LEU A 125 -7.16 29.87 3.46
CA LEU A 125 -8.42 29.19 3.70
C LEU A 125 -8.51 28.51 5.08
N LEU A 126 -7.51 28.72 5.95
CA LEU A 126 -7.46 28.26 7.34
C LEU A 126 -7.44 29.43 8.30
#